data_38422b3cfbae9c2c79ae6a89f2f8c86f
#
_entry.id   38422b3cfbae9c2c79ae6a89f2f8c86f
#
_cell.length_a   1.000
_cell.length_b   1.000
_cell.length_c   1.000
_cell.angle_alpha   90.00
_cell.angle_beta   90.00
_cell.angle_gamma   90.00
#
_symmetry.space_group_name_H-M   'P 1'
#
loop_
_entity.id
_entity.type
_entity.pdbx_description
1 polymer ?
#
loop_
_entity_poly.entity_id
_entity_poly.type
_entity_poly.pdbx_seq_one_letter_code
_entity_poly.pdbx_strand_id
1 'polypeptide(L)'
;MAKAEEILRVKLGNKASKAASRIAAEGVVGLYISADGKLGSMIEVNSETDFVAKNDEFIALSKGCAELVATRNPADVAALSALPMGEGTVESTRSALVGKIGENMTIRRFVRIEAKGKLTSYVHGGSKIGVVIDVVGGDEQLAKDLAMHIAASKPKSLDSSGVSAELLDTERRIAIEKAREAGKPEAMLEKIAEGTVQKYLKDVTLLGQVFVKAEDGKQTIEQLLKAKGASVAGFTLFVVGEGIEKRVDDFAAEVAAQAAAAAAKK
;
A
#
# COMPACT_ATOMS: atom_id res chain seq x y z
N MET A 1 1.78 29.77 31.17
CA MET A 1 2.28 28.82 30.16
C MET A 1 1.50 27.50 30.27
N ALA A 2 1.58 26.71 31.33
CA ALA A 2 0.92 25.39 31.45
C ALA A 2 -0.60 25.38 31.12
N LYS A 3 -1.36 26.38 31.59
CA LYS A 3 -2.81 26.48 31.31
C LYS A 3 -3.12 26.78 29.83
N ALA A 4 -2.22 27.45 29.12
CA ALA A 4 -2.37 27.70 27.68
C ALA A 4 -2.11 26.42 26.86
N GLU A 5 -1.15 25.63 27.27
CA GLU A 5 -0.85 24.32 26.67
C GLU A 5 -2.00 23.33 26.89
N GLU A 6 -2.59 23.28 28.08
CA GLU A 6 -3.74 22.44 28.38
C GLU A 6 -4.95 22.81 27.51
N ILE A 7 -5.27 24.09 27.38
CA ILE A 7 -6.34 24.60 26.51
C ILE A 7 -6.06 24.25 25.04
N LEU A 8 -4.80 24.35 24.58
CA LEU A 8 -4.41 23.99 23.23
C LEU A 8 -4.59 22.48 22.98
N ARG A 9 -4.15 21.62 23.91
CA ARG A 9 -4.33 20.15 23.81
C ARG A 9 -5.80 19.76 23.72
N VAL A 10 -6.67 20.36 24.56
CA VAL A 10 -8.11 20.11 24.52
C VAL A 10 -8.72 20.57 23.19
N LYS A 11 -8.36 21.78 22.70
CA LYS A 11 -8.86 22.31 21.43
C LYS A 11 -8.41 21.49 20.23
N LEU A 12 -7.14 21.04 20.21
CA LEU A 12 -6.58 20.23 19.16
C LEU A 12 -7.24 18.83 19.13
N GLY A 13 -7.45 18.21 20.30
CA GLY A 13 -8.17 16.93 20.42
C GLY A 13 -9.62 17.02 19.91
N ASN A 14 -10.33 18.10 20.22
CA ASN A 14 -11.67 18.33 19.70
C ASN A 14 -11.71 18.51 18.16
N LYS A 15 -10.69 19.11 17.56
CA LYS A 15 -10.57 19.21 16.10
C LYS A 15 -10.28 17.83 15.47
N ALA A 16 -9.41 17.03 16.08
CA ALA A 16 -9.10 15.69 15.62
C ALA A 16 -10.35 14.79 15.65
N SER A 17 -11.16 14.83 16.72
CA SER A 17 -12.41 14.10 16.81
C SER A 17 -13.41 14.49 15.72
N LYS A 18 -13.53 15.80 15.43
CA LYS A 18 -14.41 16.29 14.35
C LYS A 18 -13.91 15.89 12.95
N ALA A 19 -12.61 15.75 12.77
CA ALA A 19 -12.02 15.35 11.50
C ALA A 19 -12.14 13.83 11.25
N ALA A 20 -12.23 13.01 12.30
CA ALA A 20 -12.13 11.56 12.23
C ALA A 20 -13.15 10.87 11.31
N SER A 21 -14.30 11.49 11.04
CA SER A 21 -15.34 10.93 10.14
C SER A 21 -15.09 11.25 8.65
N ARG A 22 -14.11 12.11 8.33
CA ARG A 22 -13.82 12.47 6.95
C ARG A 22 -12.94 11.42 6.29
N ILE A 23 -13.22 11.11 5.01
CA ILE A 23 -12.47 10.10 4.25
C ILE A 23 -11.05 10.58 4.01
N ALA A 24 -10.08 9.77 4.42
CA ALA A 24 -8.66 9.97 4.20
C ALA A 24 -8.15 8.86 3.26
N ALA A 25 -8.09 9.13 1.96
CA ALA A 25 -7.71 8.17 0.92
C ALA A 25 -6.40 8.55 0.19
N GLU A 26 -5.83 9.71 0.52
CA GLU A 26 -4.48 10.12 0.17
C GLU A 26 -3.51 9.76 1.31
N GLY A 27 -2.25 10.15 1.23
CA GLY A 27 -1.27 9.87 2.29
C GLY A 27 0.05 9.35 1.75
N VAL A 28 0.79 8.62 2.60
CA VAL A 28 2.11 8.06 2.28
C VAL A 28 2.27 6.64 2.82
N VAL A 29 3.17 5.89 2.16
CA VAL A 29 3.76 4.68 2.72
C VAL A 29 5.08 5.06 3.40
N GLY A 30 5.15 4.86 4.72
CA GLY A 30 6.38 4.97 5.51
C GLY A 30 7.12 3.63 5.55
N LEU A 31 8.44 3.69 5.50
CA LEU A 31 9.32 2.53 5.47
C LEU A 31 10.43 2.67 6.50
N TYR A 32 10.81 1.56 7.10
CA TYR A 32 12.02 1.43 7.90
C TYR A 32 12.72 0.11 7.53
N ILE A 33 14.03 0.15 7.39
CA ILE A 33 14.89 -1.04 7.29
C ILE A 33 16.11 -0.81 8.18
N SER A 34 16.41 -1.79 9.04
CA SER A 34 17.61 -1.78 9.88
C SER A 34 18.89 -1.78 9.04
N ALA A 35 19.99 -1.25 9.59
CA ALA A 35 21.24 -1.10 8.87
C ALA A 35 21.82 -2.42 8.32
N ASP A 36 21.55 -3.55 8.99
CA ASP A 36 21.94 -4.89 8.54
C ASP A 36 20.99 -5.50 7.50
N GLY A 37 19.85 -4.83 7.23
CA GLY A 37 18.83 -5.30 6.31
C GLY A 37 18.04 -6.51 6.79
N LYS A 38 18.08 -6.83 8.10
CA LYS A 38 17.43 -8.03 8.66
C LYS A 38 16.06 -7.76 9.24
N LEU A 39 15.78 -6.51 9.57
CA LEU A 39 14.51 -6.09 10.15
C LEU A 39 13.96 -4.91 9.36
N GLY A 40 12.68 -4.97 9.02
CA GLY A 40 12.01 -3.88 8.33
C GLY A 40 10.56 -3.73 8.74
N SER A 41 9.98 -2.64 8.31
CA SER A 41 8.55 -2.39 8.42
C SER A 41 8.04 -1.51 7.29
N MET A 42 6.74 -1.61 7.06
CA MET A 42 6.01 -0.74 6.16
C MET A 42 4.71 -0.33 6.83
N ILE A 43 4.34 0.93 6.69
CA ILE A 43 3.12 1.51 7.26
C ILE A 43 2.42 2.39 6.23
N GLU A 44 1.10 2.34 6.19
CA GLU A 44 0.28 3.28 5.44
C GLU A 44 -0.36 4.28 6.40
N VAL A 45 -0.04 5.56 6.20
CA VAL A 45 -0.65 6.68 6.93
C VAL A 45 -1.41 7.53 5.92
N ASN A 46 -2.73 7.64 6.12
CA ASN A 46 -3.61 8.34 5.21
C ASN A 46 -3.88 9.77 5.66
N SER A 47 -4.14 10.64 4.68
CA SER A 47 -4.60 12.03 4.80
C SER A 47 -5.76 12.29 3.84
N GLU A 48 -6.45 13.42 3.98
CA GLU A 48 -7.54 13.76 3.06
C GLU A 48 -7.00 14.20 1.70
N THR A 49 -5.91 14.99 1.69
CA THR A 49 -5.32 15.54 0.47
C THR A 49 -3.88 15.08 0.24
N ASP A 50 -3.44 15.18 -1.01
CA ASP A 50 -2.05 14.94 -1.40
C ASP A 50 -1.09 16.08 -0.97
N PHE A 51 -1.62 17.25 -0.61
CA PHE A 51 -0.83 18.33 -0.06
C PHE A 51 -0.26 17.97 1.31
N VAL A 52 -1.09 17.37 2.18
CA VAL A 52 -0.64 16.87 3.50
C VAL A 52 0.36 15.73 3.34
N ALA A 53 0.20 14.88 2.33
CA ALA A 53 1.15 13.82 2.02
C ALA A 53 2.58 14.33 1.71
N LYS A 54 2.74 15.62 1.39
CA LYS A 54 4.03 16.29 1.14
C LYS A 54 4.53 17.11 2.34
N ASN A 55 3.74 17.16 3.42
CA ASN A 55 4.10 17.90 4.62
C ASN A 55 5.20 17.17 5.42
N ASP A 56 6.25 17.87 5.80
CA ASP A 56 7.41 17.29 6.49
C ASP A 56 7.05 16.65 7.83
N GLU A 57 6.15 17.25 8.61
CA GLU A 57 5.72 16.69 9.91
C GLU A 57 4.89 15.42 9.73
N PHE A 58 4.06 15.36 8.69
CA PHE A 58 3.31 14.16 8.34
C PHE A 58 4.23 13.02 7.87
N ILE A 59 5.23 13.35 7.05
CA ILE A 59 6.25 12.39 6.62
C ILE A 59 7.08 11.91 7.83
N ALA A 60 7.45 12.80 8.74
CA ALA A 60 8.19 12.47 9.96
C ALA A 60 7.37 11.55 10.89
N LEU A 61 6.07 11.82 11.07
CA LEU A 61 5.15 10.94 11.80
C LEU A 61 5.13 9.53 11.17
N SER A 62 4.98 9.45 9.85
CA SER A 62 4.94 8.16 9.14
C SER A 62 6.23 7.37 9.30
N LYS A 63 7.40 8.02 9.17
CA LYS A 63 8.72 7.39 9.35
C LYS A 63 8.93 6.94 10.80
N GLY A 64 8.59 7.77 11.77
CA GLY A 64 8.70 7.41 13.19
C GLY A 64 7.79 6.25 13.58
N CYS A 65 6.56 6.20 13.02
CA CYS A 65 5.68 5.05 13.19
C CYS A 65 6.27 3.77 12.57
N ALA A 66 6.86 3.85 11.37
CA ALA A 66 7.51 2.70 10.75
C ALA A 66 8.66 2.16 11.61
N GLU A 67 9.51 3.04 12.15
CA GLU A 67 10.58 2.65 13.07
C GLU A 67 10.06 1.99 14.35
N LEU A 68 9.00 2.53 14.94
CA LEU A 68 8.35 1.94 16.11
C LEU A 68 7.76 0.55 15.82
N VAL A 69 7.13 0.37 14.66
CA VAL A 69 6.64 -0.95 14.22
C VAL A 69 7.79 -1.95 14.16
N ALA A 70 8.90 -1.60 13.53
CA ALA A 70 10.06 -2.49 13.41
C ALA A 70 10.65 -2.83 14.77
N THR A 71 10.90 -1.81 15.61
CA THR A 71 11.69 -1.95 16.85
C THR A 71 10.88 -2.40 18.06
N ARG A 72 9.57 -2.12 18.12
CA ARG A 72 8.69 -2.42 19.25
C ARG A 72 7.71 -3.56 19.00
N ASN A 73 7.53 -3.96 17.73
CA ASN A 73 6.65 -5.05 17.33
C ASN A 73 5.22 -4.94 17.92
N PRO A 74 4.51 -3.82 17.75
CA PRO A 74 3.14 -3.69 18.24
C PRO A 74 2.23 -4.71 17.56
N ALA A 75 1.24 -5.24 18.30
CA ALA A 75 0.35 -6.27 17.79
C ALA A 75 -0.62 -5.72 16.71
N ASP A 76 -1.03 -4.47 16.85
CA ASP A 76 -2.01 -3.80 15.98
C ASP A 76 -1.84 -2.27 16.02
N VAL A 77 -2.69 -1.56 15.27
CA VAL A 77 -2.68 -0.10 15.20
C VAL A 77 -3.00 0.54 16.54
N ALA A 78 -3.83 -0.06 17.36
CA ALA A 78 -4.16 0.47 18.68
C ALA A 78 -2.94 0.40 19.61
N ALA A 79 -2.24 -0.73 19.61
CA ALA A 79 -0.98 -0.91 20.34
C ALA A 79 0.11 0.07 19.85
N LEU A 80 0.25 0.24 18.53
CA LEU A 80 1.17 1.24 17.96
C LEU A 80 0.83 2.65 18.44
N SER A 81 -0.46 3.03 18.40
CA SER A 81 -0.95 4.36 18.79
C SER A 81 -0.63 4.71 20.23
N ALA A 82 -0.54 3.71 21.12
CA ALA A 82 -0.19 3.88 22.53
C ALA A 82 1.32 3.99 22.81
N LEU A 83 2.18 3.67 21.83
CA LEU A 83 3.63 3.72 22.01
C LEU A 83 4.14 5.15 22.21
N PRO A 84 5.19 5.35 23.01
CA PRO A 84 5.84 6.64 23.17
C PRO A 84 6.41 7.17 21.86
N MET A 85 6.14 8.45 21.57
CA MET A 85 6.71 9.20 20.44
C MET A 85 6.95 10.65 20.87
N GLY A 86 8.21 11.09 20.93
CA GLY A 86 8.58 12.39 21.46
C GLY A 86 8.16 12.56 22.92
N GLU A 87 7.49 13.64 23.25
CA GLU A 87 7.00 13.93 24.63
C GLU A 87 5.62 13.30 24.93
N GLY A 88 5.05 12.56 23.99
CA GLY A 88 3.73 11.93 24.14
C GLY A 88 3.66 10.52 23.57
N THR A 89 2.55 10.22 22.94
CA THR A 89 2.32 8.95 22.24
C THR A 89 2.15 9.19 20.74
N VAL A 90 2.20 8.12 19.95
CA VAL A 90 1.87 8.17 18.51
C VAL A 90 0.51 8.83 18.30
N GLU A 91 -0.50 8.45 19.10
CA GLU A 91 -1.85 9.02 18.98
C GLU A 91 -1.89 10.51 19.36
N SER A 92 -1.20 10.94 20.42
CA SER A 92 -1.16 12.36 20.78
C SER A 92 -0.44 13.20 19.73
N THR A 93 0.63 12.66 19.13
CA THR A 93 1.37 13.31 18.03
C THR A 93 0.50 13.43 16.78
N ARG A 94 -0.19 12.35 16.39
CA ARG A 94 -1.15 12.36 15.28
C ARG A 94 -2.28 13.37 15.51
N SER A 95 -2.90 13.35 16.69
CA SER A 95 -4.00 14.26 17.03
C SER A 95 -3.57 15.74 17.05
N ALA A 96 -2.37 16.02 17.54
CA ALA A 96 -1.81 17.37 17.50
C ALA A 96 -1.62 17.85 16.06
N LEU A 97 -1.11 16.95 15.18
CA LEU A 97 -0.90 17.27 13.77
C LEU A 97 -2.23 17.49 13.03
N VAL A 98 -3.25 16.65 13.29
CA VAL A 98 -4.62 16.88 12.80
C VAL A 98 -5.16 18.24 13.25
N GLY A 99 -4.97 18.59 14.53
CA GLY A 99 -5.39 19.87 15.06
C GLY A 99 -4.69 21.06 14.41
N LYS A 100 -3.41 20.93 14.07
CA LYS A 100 -2.57 21.94 13.43
C LYS A 100 -2.94 22.13 11.96
N ILE A 101 -3.04 21.07 11.20
CA ILE A 101 -3.26 21.09 9.75
C ILE A 101 -4.75 21.20 9.42
N GLY A 102 -5.63 20.58 10.23
CA GLY A 102 -7.07 20.64 10.05
C GLY A 102 -7.65 19.54 9.18
N GLU A 103 -6.82 18.57 8.73
CA GLU A 103 -7.26 17.40 7.97
C GLU A 103 -7.27 16.12 8.81
N ASN A 104 -8.15 15.17 8.47
CA ASN A 104 -8.12 13.83 9.04
C ASN A 104 -6.83 13.10 8.64
N MET A 105 -6.23 12.42 9.61
CA MET A 105 -5.07 11.56 9.39
C MET A 105 -5.27 10.25 10.13
N THR A 106 -5.05 9.13 9.44
CA THR A 106 -5.25 7.79 10.01
C THR A 106 -4.04 6.90 9.78
N ILE A 107 -3.62 6.19 10.81
CA ILE A 107 -2.72 5.05 10.66
C ILE A 107 -3.60 3.88 10.25
N ARG A 108 -3.47 3.44 9.00
CA ARG A 108 -4.38 2.45 8.42
C ARG A 108 -3.97 1.02 8.67
N ARG A 109 -2.73 0.72 8.34
CA ARG A 109 -2.17 -0.63 8.41
C ARG A 109 -0.65 -0.58 8.44
N PHE A 110 -0.05 -1.62 8.95
CA PHE A 110 1.38 -1.81 8.91
C PHE A 110 1.74 -3.30 8.82
N VAL A 111 2.99 -3.56 8.52
CA VAL A 111 3.61 -4.88 8.58
C VAL A 111 5.02 -4.75 9.13
N ARG A 112 5.42 -5.72 9.96
CA ARG A 112 6.80 -5.93 10.39
C ARG A 112 7.37 -7.13 9.68
N ILE A 113 8.61 -7.04 9.21
CA ILE A 113 9.24 -8.03 8.34
C ILE A 113 10.59 -8.40 8.93
N GLU A 114 10.78 -9.70 9.19
CA GLU A 114 12.08 -10.29 9.54
C GLU A 114 12.61 -11.03 8.31
N ALA A 115 13.81 -10.65 7.86
CA ALA A 115 14.37 -11.18 6.63
C ALA A 115 14.98 -12.57 6.81
N LYS A 116 14.73 -13.43 5.84
CA LYS A 116 15.53 -14.64 5.61
C LYS A 116 16.84 -14.31 4.92
N GLY A 117 16.79 -13.42 3.92
CA GLY A 117 17.92 -12.88 3.20
C GLY A 117 18.29 -11.47 3.65
N LYS A 118 18.07 -10.50 2.78
CA LYS A 118 18.27 -9.07 3.02
C LYS A 118 17.11 -8.26 2.46
N LEU A 119 16.57 -7.37 3.29
CA LEU A 119 15.50 -6.46 2.87
C LEU A 119 16.04 -5.33 2.01
N THR A 120 15.30 -5.04 0.96
CA THR A 120 15.47 -3.87 0.11
C THR A 120 14.11 -3.21 -0.09
N SER A 121 14.09 -1.89 -0.13
CA SER A 121 12.85 -1.12 -0.33
C SER A 121 12.91 -0.28 -1.59
N TYR A 122 11.72 0.00 -2.14
CA TYR A 122 11.51 0.95 -3.21
C TYR A 122 10.25 1.75 -2.96
N VAL A 123 10.32 3.05 -3.23
CA VAL A 123 9.20 3.98 -3.08
C VAL A 123 8.96 4.68 -4.40
N HIS A 124 7.70 4.77 -4.82
CA HIS A 124 7.31 5.37 -6.09
C HIS A 124 6.22 6.43 -5.89
N GLY A 125 6.20 7.42 -6.80
CA GLY A 125 5.12 8.40 -6.89
C GLY A 125 4.95 9.26 -5.63
N GLY A 126 6.03 9.77 -5.03
CA GLY A 126 5.94 10.59 -3.81
C GLY A 126 5.44 9.81 -2.60
N SER A 127 5.89 8.57 -2.43
CA SER A 127 5.49 7.64 -1.37
C SER A 127 4.06 7.11 -1.49
N LYS A 128 3.47 7.14 -2.67
CA LYS A 128 2.14 6.55 -2.94
C LYS A 128 2.19 5.03 -3.05
N ILE A 129 3.32 4.48 -3.47
CA ILE A 129 3.57 3.04 -3.57
C ILE A 129 4.85 2.74 -2.80
N GLY A 130 4.78 1.79 -1.89
CA GLY A 130 5.92 1.26 -1.16
C GLY A 130 6.06 -0.24 -1.38
N VAL A 131 7.29 -0.68 -1.55
CA VAL A 131 7.67 -2.09 -1.69
C VAL A 131 8.79 -2.40 -0.72
N VAL A 132 8.69 -3.51 -0.02
CA VAL A 132 9.80 -4.17 0.67
C VAL A 132 9.90 -5.59 0.13
N ILE A 133 11.10 -5.98 -0.29
CA ILE A 133 11.40 -7.31 -0.80
C ILE A 133 12.51 -7.95 0.02
N ASP A 134 12.37 -9.24 0.32
CA ASP A 134 13.39 -10.06 0.97
C ASP A 134 14.08 -10.95 -0.07
N VAL A 135 15.35 -10.67 -0.34
CA VAL A 135 16.14 -11.38 -1.36
C VAL A 135 17.26 -12.17 -0.69
N VAL A 136 17.35 -13.43 -1.07
CA VAL A 136 18.43 -14.35 -0.66
C VAL A 136 19.39 -14.51 -1.84
N GLY A 137 20.67 -14.16 -1.66
CA GLY A 137 21.67 -14.16 -2.74
C GLY A 137 21.51 -12.96 -3.68
N GLY A 138 22.27 -12.98 -4.77
CA GLY A 138 22.29 -11.86 -5.72
C GLY A 138 22.98 -10.60 -5.19
N ASP A 139 22.92 -9.53 -5.96
CA ASP A 139 23.49 -8.24 -5.62
C ASP A 139 22.41 -7.20 -5.24
N GLU A 140 22.84 -6.06 -4.71
CA GLU A 140 21.93 -4.99 -4.27
C GLU A 140 21.15 -4.38 -5.45
N GLN A 141 21.75 -4.32 -6.64
CA GLN A 141 21.10 -3.79 -7.82
C GLN A 141 19.94 -4.69 -8.27
N LEU A 142 20.12 -6.01 -8.24
CA LEU A 142 19.04 -6.96 -8.50
C LEU A 142 17.87 -6.74 -7.54
N ALA A 143 18.15 -6.62 -6.25
CA ALA A 143 17.09 -6.41 -5.25
C ALA A 143 16.32 -5.10 -5.49
N LYS A 144 17.02 -4.00 -5.83
CA LYS A 144 16.39 -2.72 -6.19
C LYS A 144 15.54 -2.83 -7.46
N ASP A 145 16.04 -3.50 -8.48
CA ASP A 145 15.33 -3.68 -9.73
C ASP A 145 14.06 -4.54 -9.57
N LEU A 146 14.13 -5.58 -8.74
CA LEU A 146 12.97 -6.39 -8.38
C LEU A 146 11.94 -5.58 -7.59
N ALA A 147 12.35 -4.78 -6.61
CA ALA A 147 11.45 -3.92 -5.86
C ALA A 147 10.75 -2.89 -6.77
N MET A 148 11.48 -2.31 -7.72
CA MET A 148 10.91 -1.42 -8.73
C MET A 148 9.93 -2.16 -9.65
N HIS A 149 10.27 -3.37 -10.10
CA HIS A 149 9.37 -4.21 -10.89
C HIS A 149 8.06 -4.48 -10.14
N ILE A 150 8.11 -4.84 -8.85
CA ILE A 150 6.93 -5.07 -8.02
C ILE A 150 6.06 -3.81 -7.94
N ALA A 151 6.65 -2.63 -7.77
CA ALA A 151 5.90 -1.38 -7.75
C ALA A 151 5.18 -1.10 -9.08
N ALA A 152 5.80 -1.43 -10.22
CA ALA A 152 5.26 -1.22 -11.55
C ALA A 152 4.20 -2.26 -11.92
N SER A 153 4.50 -3.55 -11.72
CA SER A 153 3.69 -4.68 -12.21
C SER A 153 2.68 -5.19 -11.19
N LYS A 154 2.80 -4.79 -9.92
CA LYS A 154 1.87 -5.09 -8.81
C LYS A 154 1.45 -6.56 -8.74
N PRO A 155 2.40 -7.51 -8.63
CA PRO A 155 2.05 -8.92 -8.49
C PRO A 155 1.22 -9.12 -7.22
N LYS A 156 0.28 -10.05 -7.26
CA LYS A 156 -0.61 -10.39 -6.13
C LYS A 156 0.06 -11.37 -5.17
N SER A 157 0.97 -12.20 -5.67
CA SER A 157 1.69 -13.20 -4.86
C SER A 157 3.08 -13.47 -5.44
N LEU A 158 3.91 -14.18 -4.67
CA LEU A 158 5.24 -14.61 -5.12
C LEU A 158 5.12 -15.61 -6.27
N ASP A 159 4.31 -16.63 -6.07
CA ASP A 159 4.05 -17.73 -7.01
C ASP A 159 2.60 -18.18 -6.95
N SER A 160 2.26 -19.26 -7.67
CA SER A 160 0.92 -19.80 -7.77
C SER A 160 0.34 -20.30 -6.43
N SER A 161 1.17 -20.67 -5.47
CA SER A 161 0.71 -21.14 -4.15
C SER A 161 0.07 -20.02 -3.31
N GLY A 162 0.43 -18.76 -3.58
CA GLY A 162 -0.15 -17.58 -2.93
C GLY A 162 -1.44 -17.06 -3.58
N VAL A 163 -1.92 -17.67 -4.66
CA VAL A 163 -3.19 -17.30 -5.31
C VAL A 163 -4.30 -18.22 -4.79
N SER A 164 -5.38 -17.63 -4.26
CA SER A 164 -6.46 -18.44 -3.67
C SER A 164 -7.18 -19.28 -4.70
N ALA A 165 -7.61 -20.50 -4.30
CA ALA A 165 -8.38 -21.40 -5.15
C ALA A 165 -9.69 -20.73 -5.62
N GLU A 166 -10.36 -19.97 -4.74
CA GLU A 166 -11.59 -19.25 -5.08
C GLU A 166 -11.39 -18.25 -6.23
N LEU A 167 -10.25 -17.56 -6.24
CA LEU A 167 -9.91 -16.64 -7.31
C LEU A 167 -9.65 -17.37 -8.62
N LEU A 168 -8.93 -18.50 -8.57
CA LEU A 168 -8.67 -19.34 -9.74
C LEU A 168 -9.96 -19.95 -10.31
N ASP A 169 -10.88 -20.41 -9.45
CA ASP A 169 -12.18 -20.92 -9.86
C ASP A 169 -13.04 -19.81 -10.50
N THR A 170 -12.96 -18.61 -9.98
CA THR A 170 -13.64 -17.45 -10.57
C THR A 170 -13.10 -17.14 -11.96
N GLU A 171 -11.78 -17.09 -12.14
CA GLU A 171 -11.16 -16.86 -13.45
C GLU A 171 -11.47 -17.98 -14.44
N ARG A 172 -11.48 -19.25 -13.97
CA ARG A 172 -11.89 -20.41 -14.78
C ARG A 172 -13.32 -20.27 -15.28
N ARG A 173 -14.25 -19.95 -14.39
CA ARG A 173 -15.67 -19.77 -14.74
C ARG A 173 -15.86 -18.64 -15.76
N ILE A 174 -15.20 -17.49 -15.52
CA ILE A 174 -15.26 -16.35 -16.46
C ILE A 174 -14.69 -16.75 -17.83
N ALA A 175 -13.61 -17.53 -17.88
CA ALA A 175 -13.01 -17.98 -19.12
C ALA A 175 -13.95 -18.93 -19.91
N ILE A 176 -14.65 -19.84 -19.22
CA ILE A 176 -15.64 -20.74 -19.82
C ILE A 176 -16.79 -19.93 -20.42
N GLU A 177 -17.38 -19.00 -19.68
CA GLU A 177 -18.49 -18.18 -20.16
C GLU A 177 -18.10 -17.33 -21.37
N LYS A 178 -16.94 -16.66 -21.34
CA LYS A 178 -16.42 -15.91 -22.48
C LYS A 178 -16.19 -16.79 -23.73
N ALA A 179 -15.68 -18.00 -23.53
CA ALA A 179 -15.47 -18.94 -24.63
C ALA A 179 -16.80 -19.43 -25.21
N ARG A 180 -17.81 -19.66 -24.38
CA ARG A 180 -19.17 -20.05 -24.79
C ARG A 180 -19.85 -18.94 -25.58
N GLU A 181 -19.79 -17.70 -25.09
CA GLU A 181 -20.31 -16.52 -25.80
C GLU A 181 -19.60 -16.30 -27.14
N ALA A 182 -18.30 -16.63 -27.23
CA ALA A 182 -17.54 -16.59 -28.48
C ALA A 182 -17.82 -17.78 -29.43
N GLY A 183 -18.80 -18.63 -29.13
CA GLY A 183 -19.22 -19.77 -29.96
C GLY A 183 -18.20 -20.92 -30.02
N LYS A 184 -17.34 -21.07 -29.04
CA LYS A 184 -16.39 -22.20 -28.99
C LYS A 184 -17.13 -23.49 -28.68
N PRO A 185 -16.70 -24.64 -29.27
CA PRO A 185 -17.29 -25.95 -28.98
C PRO A 185 -17.18 -26.30 -27.49
N GLU A 186 -18.23 -26.87 -26.91
CA GLU A 186 -18.31 -27.23 -25.49
C GLU A 186 -17.13 -28.13 -25.05
N ALA A 187 -16.71 -29.07 -25.92
CA ALA A 187 -15.56 -29.94 -25.68
C ALA A 187 -14.20 -29.19 -25.56
N MET A 188 -14.13 -27.92 -25.95
CA MET A 188 -12.90 -27.10 -25.89
C MET A 188 -12.89 -26.13 -24.69
N LEU A 189 -14.02 -25.92 -24.02
CA LEU A 189 -14.16 -24.88 -23.00
C LEU A 189 -13.19 -25.08 -21.84
N GLU A 190 -13.09 -26.29 -21.31
CA GLU A 190 -12.17 -26.61 -20.20
C GLU A 190 -10.70 -26.38 -20.59
N LYS A 191 -10.29 -26.77 -21.79
CA LYS A 191 -8.92 -26.54 -22.28
C LYS A 191 -8.62 -25.05 -22.43
N ILE A 192 -9.59 -24.26 -22.92
CA ILE A 192 -9.47 -22.80 -23.04
C ILE A 192 -9.38 -22.16 -21.66
N ALA A 193 -10.22 -22.61 -20.72
CA ALA A 193 -10.21 -22.12 -19.35
C ALA A 193 -8.88 -22.41 -18.64
N GLU A 194 -8.35 -23.64 -18.77
CA GLU A 194 -7.04 -23.98 -18.22
C GLU A 194 -5.93 -23.08 -18.77
N GLY A 195 -5.89 -22.89 -20.09
CA GLY A 195 -4.92 -21.97 -20.73
C GLY A 195 -5.05 -20.53 -20.22
N THR A 196 -6.28 -20.07 -19.96
CA THR A 196 -6.56 -18.73 -19.43
C THR A 196 -6.09 -18.61 -17.98
N VAL A 197 -6.36 -19.60 -17.14
CA VAL A 197 -5.90 -19.66 -15.75
C VAL A 197 -4.37 -19.67 -15.68
N GLN A 198 -3.70 -20.47 -16.54
CA GLN A 198 -2.23 -20.47 -16.60
C GLN A 198 -1.65 -19.12 -17.02
N LYS A 199 -2.29 -18.44 -17.98
CA LYS A 199 -1.90 -17.08 -18.35
C LYS A 199 -2.10 -16.11 -17.20
N TYR A 200 -3.26 -16.17 -16.54
CA TYR A 200 -3.57 -15.33 -15.38
C TYR A 200 -2.53 -15.50 -14.27
N LEU A 201 -2.15 -16.76 -13.95
CA LEU A 201 -1.10 -17.02 -12.95
C LEU A 201 0.23 -16.38 -13.32
N LYS A 202 0.63 -16.41 -14.59
CA LYS A 202 1.85 -15.72 -15.06
C LYS A 202 1.74 -14.21 -14.92
N ASP A 203 0.56 -13.64 -15.13
CA ASP A 203 0.36 -12.19 -15.05
C ASP A 203 0.32 -11.68 -13.61
N VAL A 204 -0.17 -12.48 -12.65
CA VAL A 204 -0.39 -12.03 -11.26
C VAL A 204 0.67 -12.50 -10.26
N THR A 205 1.55 -13.42 -10.65
CA THR A 205 2.62 -13.91 -9.75
C THR A 205 3.96 -13.26 -10.09
N LEU A 206 4.73 -12.86 -9.07
CA LEU A 206 6.04 -12.22 -9.28
C LEU A 206 6.96 -13.08 -10.15
N LEU A 207 7.08 -14.38 -9.81
CA LEU A 207 8.00 -15.28 -10.52
C LEU A 207 7.58 -15.52 -11.98
N GLY A 208 6.28 -15.48 -12.27
CA GLY A 208 5.74 -15.69 -13.61
C GLY A 208 5.81 -14.46 -14.52
N GLN A 209 5.89 -13.26 -13.94
CA GLN A 209 5.91 -12.01 -14.70
C GLN A 209 7.20 -11.84 -15.50
N VAL A 210 7.07 -11.22 -16.68
CA VAL A 210 8.22 -10.76 -17.46
C VAL A 210 8.86 -9.57 -16.76
N PHE A 211 10.17 -9.61 -16.59
CA PHE A 211 10.91 -8.54 -15.93
C PHE A 211 10.81 -7.24 -16.73
N VAL A 212 10.47 -6.13 -16.05
CA VAL A 212 10.24 -4.82 -16.70
C VAL A 212 11.48 -4.26 -17.41
N LYS A 213 12.69 -4.74 -17.06
CA LYS A 213 13.94 -4.39 -17.71
C LYS A 213 14.51 -5.53 -18.56
N ALA A 214 13.71 -6.53 -18.91
CA ALA A 214 14.18 -7.61 -19.79
C ALA A 214 14.50 -7.05 -21.17
N GLU A 215 15.76 -7.16 -21.60
CA GLU A 215 16.23 -6.66 -22.90
C GLU A 215 15.56 -7.37 -24.08
N ASP A 216 15.24 -8.66 -23.90
CA ASP A 216 14.56 -9.50 -24.90
C ASP A 216 13.02 -9.40 -24.81
N GLY A 217 12.48 -8.68 -23.81
CA GLY A 217 11.05 -8.56 -23.54
C GLY A 217 10.37 -9.89 -23.16
N LYS A 218 11.15 -10.92 -22.78
CA LYS A 218 10.62 -12.28 -22.50
C LYS A 218 11.14 -12.91 -21.22
N GLN A 219 12.31 -12.49 -20.71
CA GLN A 219 12.91 -13.05 -19.50
C GLN A 219 11.97 -12.85 -18.32
N THR A 220 11.55 -13.96 -17.69
CA THR A 220 10.74 -13.91 -16.47
C THR A 220 11.62 -13.62 -15.25
N ILE A 221 10.96 -13.17 -14.16
CA ILE A 221 11.63 -12.98 -12.86
C ILE A 221 12.26 -14.29 -12.37
N GLU A 222 11.57 -15.42 -12.52
CA GLU A 222 12.11 -16.73 -12.16
C GLU A 222 13.41 -17.05 -12.90
N GLN A 223 13.42 -16.83 -14.22
CA GLN A 223 14.63 -17.03 -15.05
C GLN A 223 15.76 -16.10 -14.65
N LEU A 224 15.46 -14.83 -14.38
CA LEU A 224 16.42 -13.84 -13.92
C LEU A 224 17.06 -14.26 -12.59
N LEU A 225 16.25 -14.64 -11.61
CA LEU A 225 16.70 -15.09 -10.29
C LEU A 225 17.59 -16.33 -10.40
N LYS A 226 17.19 -17.30 -11.20
CA LYS A 226 18.00 -18.52 -11.46
C LYS A 226 19.35 -18.17 -12.07
N ALA A 227 19.39 -17.28 -13.06
CA ALA A 227 20.63 -16.82 -13.71
C ALA A 227 21.56 -16.07 -12.74
N LYS A 228 20.99 -15.39 -11.73
CA LYS A 228 21.74 -14.63 -10.71
C LYS A 228 22.06 -15.43 -9.44
N GLY A 229 21.68 -16.70 -9.36
CA GLY A 229 21.87 -17.52 -8.15
C GLY A 229 21.15 -16.94 -6.93
N ALA A 230 19.99 -16.30 -7.13
CA ALA A 230 19.23 -15.63 -6.12
C ALA A 230 17.81 -16.21 -5.99
N SER A 231 17.15 -15.90 -4.88
CA SER A 231 15.73 -16.21 -4.67
C SER A 231 15.05 -15.08 -3.89
N VAL A 232 13.73 -15.01 -4.01
CA VAL A 232 12.90 -14.09 -3.24
C VAL A 232 12.20 -14.88 -2.14
N ALA A 233 12.43 -14.51 -0.89
CA ALA A 233 11.77 -15.12 0.26
C ALA A 233 10.37 -14.57 0.49
N GLY A 234 10.11 -13.34 0.03
CA GLY A 234 8.83 -12.69 0.10
C GLY A 234 8.90 -11.22 -0.29
N PHE A 235 7.76 -10.61 -0.48
CA PHE A 235 7.64 -9.17 -0.67
C PHE A 235 6.36 -8.64 -0.05
N THR A 236 6.35 -7.35 0.21
CA THR A 236 5.17 -6.60 0.62
C THR A 236 5.03 -5.37 -0.27
N LEU A 237 3.82 -5.12 -0.74
CA LEU A 237 3.45 -3.98 -1.55
C LEU A 237 2.29 -3.26 -0.87
N PHE A 238 2.43 -1.95 -0.61
CA PHE A 238 1.33 -1.09 -0.23
C PHE A 238 1.11 -0.01 -1.29
N VAL A 239 -0.15 0.20 -1.64
CA VAL A 239 -0.61 1.32 -2.45
C VAL A 239 -1.51 2.17 -1.58
N VAL A 240 -1.19 3.45 -1.45
CA VAL A 240 -1.96 4.40 -0.63
C VAL A 240 -3.41 4.47 -1.10
N GLY A 241 -4.34 4.32 -0.17
CA GLY A 241 -5.77 4.42 -0.43
C GLY A 241 -6.38 3.24 -1.18
N GLU A 242 -5.63 2.16 -1.40
CA GLU A 242 -6.15 0.96 -2.06
C GLU A 242 -7.36 0.40 -1.31
N GLY A 243 -8.50 0.24 -2.02
CA GLY A 243 -9.75 -0.26 -1.44
C GLY A 243 -10.52 0.76 -0.59
N ILE A 244 -10.07 2.01 -0.51
CA ILE A 244 -10.86 3.10 0.08
C ILE A 244 -11.70 3.73 -1.04
N GLU A 245 -13.02 3.76 -0.87
CA GLU A 245 -13.89 4.48 -1.78
C GLU A 245 -13.62 5.99 -1.64
N LYS A 246 -13.07 6.57 -2.69
CA LYS A 246 -12.89 8.02 -2.78
C LYS A 246 -14.26 8.65 -3.00
N ARG A 247 -14.54 9.73 -2.25
CA ARG A 247 -15.67 10.58 -2.57
C ARG A 247 -15.47 11.12 -4.00
N VAL A 248 -16.41 10.82 -4.87
CA VAL A 248 -16.44 11.48 -6.17
C VAL A 248 -16.96 12.90 -5.92
N ASP A 249 -16.06 13.86 -5.80
CA ASP A 249 -16.45 15.26 -5.73
C ASP A 249 -16.94 15.66 -7.12
N ASP A 250 -18.26 15.54 -7.33
CA ASP A 250 -18.90 16.15 -8.48
C ASP A 250 -19.05 17.66 -8.19
N PHE A 251 -17.95 18.38 -8.41
CA PHE A 251 -17.88 19.83 -8.22
C PHE A 251 -18.98 20.55 -8.98
N ALA A 252 -19.41 20.05 -10.15
CA ALA A 252 -20.48 20.62 -10.91
C ALA A 252 -21.84 20.44 -10.19
N ALA A 253 -22.08 19.27 -9.59
CA ALA A 253 -23.28 19.04 -8.81
C ALA A 253 -23.28 19.83 -7.48
N GLU A 254 -22.14 19.99 -6.82
CA GLU A 254 -22.04 20.84 -5.61
C GLU A 254 -22.30 22.32 -5.93
N VAL A 255 -21.71 22.85 -6.99
CA VAL A 255 -21.95 24.23 -7.43
C VAL A 255 -23.43 24.42 -7.83
N ALA A 256 -24.04 23.48 -8.54
CA ALA A 256 -25.44 23.51 -8.90
C ALA A 256 -26.35 23.48 -7.66
N ALA A 257 -26.04 22.64 -6.67
CA ALA A 257 -26.79 22.55 -5.41
C ALA A 257 -26.68 23.85 -4.59
N GLN A 258 -25.49 24.45 -4.52
CA GLN A 258 -25.27 25.74 -3.83
C GLN A 258 -26.00 26.87 -4.54
N ALA A 259 -25.98 26.90 -5.88
CA ALA A 259 -26.72 27.91 -6.67
C ALA A 259 -28.24 27.79 -6.45
N ALA A 260 -28.77 26.55 -6.45
CA ALA A 260 -30.17 26.27 -6.18
C ALA A 260 -30.59 26.68 -4.74
N ALA A 261 -29.75 26.38 -3.75
CA ALA A 261 -29.99 26.77 -2.35
C ALA A 261 -29.94 28.30 -2.14
N ALA A 262 -29.10 29.00 -2.89
CA ALA A 262 -29.03 30.46 -2.88
C ALA A 262 -30.26 31.11 -3.56
N ALA A 263 -30.80 30.50 -4.62
CA ALA A 263 -32.01 30.94 -5.30
C ALA A 263 -33.28 30.74 -4.47
N ALA A 264 -33.33 29.67 -3.66
CA ALA A 264 -34.47 29.36 -2.79
C ALA A 264 -34.56 30.24 -1.54
N LYS A 265 -33.55 31.06 -1.23
CA LYS A 265 -33.49 32.01 -0.12
C LYS A 265 -33.87 33.45 -0.50
N LYS A 266 -34.21 33.68 -1.75
CA LYS A 266 -34.77 34.92 -2.28
C LYS A 266 -36.28 34.81 -2.46
#